data_fc68b76def44e606de03b11770c868aa
#
_entry.id   fc68b76def44e606de03b11770c868aa
#
_cell.length_a   1.000
_cell.length_b   1.000
_cell.length_c   1.000
_cell.angle_alpha   90.00
_cell.angle_beta   90.00
_cell.angle_gamma   90.00
#
_symmetry.space_group_name_H-M   'P 1'
#
loop_
_entity.id
_entity.type
_entity.pdbx_description
1 polymer ?
#
loop_
_entity_poly.entity_id
_entity_poly.type
_entity_poly.pdbx_seq_one_letter_code
_entity_poly.pdbx_strand_id
1 'polypeptide(L)'
;MYRTKEYRERQWEEIKTEVDLTSSVYPETRRIFLADGDALNLQTDKLIKIIKYLYSSFSNLERVACYAMPKNLLQKSDFDLDKLREAGLGMMYLGIETGNDALLMKITKGATSKGILQACQKAKAHNFVLSCMVILGIGGSTYTKQHIDDTARLVSVLSPDYLAALNLQLEAGIYEEFMRKFGEPYIPVSDYEVLDELERLVSQISSQRSIVFRANHASNVYSLGGTLPDDRKRILSIIEGLKKRPELLKPKILRRF
;
A
#
# COMPACT_ATOMS: atom_id res chain seq x y z
N MET A 1 -13.52 0.78 -4.95
CA MET A 1 -14.08 1.34 -3.69
C MET A 1 -14.49 2.82 -3.82
N TYR A 2 -13.74 3.70 -4.47
CA TYR A 2 -14.02 5.16 -4.49
C TYR A 2 -14.73 5.68 -5.76
N ARG A 3 -15.18 4.81 -6.63
CA ARG A 3 -15.70 5.15 -7.97
C ARG A 3 -16.99 5.96 -7.98
N THR A 4 -17.81 5.84 -6.95
CA THR A 4 -19.09 6.53 -6.76
C THR A 4 -18.99 7.70 -5.78
N LYS A 5 -17.80 7.94 -5.21
CA LYS A 5 -17.58 9.02 -4.24
C LYS A 5 -16.94 10.20 -4.96
N GLU A 6 -17.58 11.34 -4.95
CA GLU A 6 -16.96 12.61 -5.32
C GLU A 6 -15.99 13.05 -4.22
N TYR A 7 -14.81 13.55 -4.63
CA TYR A 7 -13.87 14.13 -3.67
C TYR A 7 -14.50 15.38 -3.05
N ARG A 8 -14.64 15.38 -1.73
CA ARG A 8 -15.14 16.51 -0.93
C ARG A 8 -14.25 16.69 0.30
N GLU A 9 -13.76 17.90 0.49
CA GLU A 9 -13.15 18.27 1.76
C GLU A 9 -14.23 18.40 2.82
N ARG A 10 -14.08 17.69 3.91
CA ARG A 10 -14.98 17.80 5.07
C ARG A 10 -14.78 19.16 5.75
N GLN A 11 -15.87 19.73 6.26
CA GLN A 11 -15.79 20.95 7.04
C GLN A 11 -15.11 20.70 8.38
N TRP A 12 -14.46 21.73 8.91
CA TRP A 12 -13.74 21.63 10.18
C TRP A 12 -14.61 21.13 11.32
N GLU A 13 -15.84 21.63 11.44
CA GLU A 13 -16.78 21.27 12.52
C GLU A 13 -17.21 19.79 12.43
N GLU A 14 -17.35 19.25 11.22
CA GLU A 14 -17.63 17.82 11.00
C GLU A 14 -16.48 16.97 11.53
N ILE A 15 -15.23 17.34 11.20
CA ILE A 15 -14.01 16.63 11.64
C ILE A 15 -13.88 16.73 13.16
N LYS A 16 -14.06 17.93 13.71
CA LYS A 16 -13.96 18.19 15.15
C LYS A 16 -14.95 17.34 15.94
N THR A 17 -16.23 17.34 15.53
CA THR A 17 -17.27 16.54 16.18
C THR A 17 -16.94 15.05 16.18
N GLU A 18 -16.46 14.51 15.06
CA GLU A 18 -16.05 13.10 14.98
C GLU A 18 -14.86 12.79 15.88
N VAL A 19 -13.85 13.65 15.91
CA VAL A 19 -12.66 13.48 16.76
C VAL A 19 -13.05 13.52 18.24
N ASP A 20 -13.88 14.49 18.64
CA ASP A 20 -14.37 14.64 20.03
C ASP A 20 -15.15 13.40 20.48
N LEU A 21 -16.07 12.91 19.64
CA LEU A 21 -16.82 11.70 19.91
C LEU A 21 -15.89 10.48 20.00
N THR A 22 -15.00 10.32 19.03
CA THR A 22 -14.11 9.17 18.96
C THR A 22 -13.14 9.15 20.13
N SER A 23 -12.60 10.29 20.54
CA SER A 23 -11.69 10.38 21.69
C SER A 23 -12.38 10.08 23.02
N SER A 24 -13.67 10.43 23.15
CA SER A 24 -14.45 10.07 24.35
C SER A 24 -14.75 8.57 24.45
N VAL A 25 -14.93 7.89 23.31
CA VAL A 25 -15.23 6.44 23.26
C VAL A 25 -13.96 5.58 23.31
N TYR A 26 -12.89 6.05 22.67
CA TYR A 26 -11.62 5.31 22.53
C TYR A 26 -10.42 6.14 23.02
N PRO A 27 -10.37 6.56 24.29
CA PRO A 27 -9.33 7.46 24.82
C PRO A 27 -7.92 6.87 24.74
N GLU A 28 -7.78 5.54 24.77
CA GLU A 28 -6.49 4.83 24.72
C GLU A 28 -5.93 4.64 23.31
N THR A 29 -6.49 5.33 22.32
CA THR A 29 -6.03 5.23 20.92
C THR A 29 -4.58 5.69 20.77
N ARG A 30 -3.75 4.80 20.23
CA ARG A 30 -2.31 5.06 20.01
C ARG A 30 -1.98 5.36 18.55
N ARG A 31 -2.84 4.99 17.61
CA ARG A 31 -2.57 5.12 16.16
C ARG A 31 -3.85 5.51 15.43
N ILE A 32 -3.74 6.56 14.62
CA ILE A 32 -4.86 7.04 13.80
C ILE A 32 -4.45 7.00 12.34
N PHE A 33 -5.37 6.53 11.50
CA PHE A 33 -5.23 6.51 10.06
C PHE A 33 -6.27 7.44 9.43
N LEU A 34 -5.81 8.44 8.66
CA LEU A 34 -6.68 9.33 7.89
C LEU A 34 -7.10 8.59 6.61
N ALA A 35 -8.31 8.04 6.66
CA ALA A 35 -8.89 7.19 5.62
C ALA A 35 -9.89 7.95 4.73
N ASP A 36 -10.56 7.21 3.86
CA ASP A 36 -11.69 7.63 3.02
C ASP A 36 -11.42 8.83 2.10
N GLY A 37 -10.19 8.95 1.63
CA GLY A 37 -9.85 9.98 0.67
C GLY A 37 -8.35 10.10 0.46
N ASP A 38 -7.98 11.24 -0.10
CA ASP A 38 -6.61 11.64 -0.36
C ASP A 38 -6.22 12.77 0.58
N ALA A 39 -5.97 12.42 1.85
CA ALA A 39 -5.65 13.40 2.90
C ALA A 39 -4.42 14.25 2.54
N LEU A 40 -3.43 13.66 1.86
CA LEU A 40 -2.22 14.39 1.45
C LEU A 40 -2.50 15.44 0.35
N ASN A 41 -3.64 15.35 -0.35
CA ASN A 41 -4.06 16.36 -1.32
C ASN A 41 -4.57 17.66 -0.67
N LEU A 42 -4.95 17.62 0.61
CA LEU A 42 -5.34 18.82 1.35
C LEU A 42 -4.24 19.88 1.35
N GLN A 43 -4.64 21.13 1.49
CA GLN A 43 -3.72 22.20 1.81
C GLN A 43 -2.95 21.88 3.10
N THR A 44 -1.65 22.14 3.10
CA THR A 44 -0.75 21.74 4.18
C THR A 44 -1.22 22.24 5.55
N ASP A 45 -1.60 23.51 5.66
CA ASP A 45 -2.05 24.09 6.93
C ASP A 45 -3.35 23.47 7.45
N LYS A 46 -4.28 23.11 6.55
CA LYS A 46 -5.51 22.37 6.94
C LYS A 46 -5.17 21.00 7.50
N LEU A 47 -4.29 20.26 6.84
CA LEU A 47 -3.88 18.93 7.30
C LEU A 47 -3.12 19.01 8.64
N ILE A 48 -2.25 19.99 8.80
CA ILE A 48 -1.55 20.27 10.07
C ILE A 48 -2.54 20.57 11.19
N LYS A 49 -3.57 21.39 10.93
CA LYS A 49 -4.64 21.69 11.92
C LYS A 49 -5.32 20.42 12.39
N ILE A 50 -5.67 19.51 11.47
CA ILE A 50 -6.29 18.22 11.79
C ILE A 50 -5.34 17.38 12.65
N ILE A 51 -4.08 17.21 12.22
CA ILE A 51 -3.11 16.38 12.92
C ILE A 51 -2.88 16.90 14.35
N LYS A 52 -2.67 18.20 14.51
CA LYS A 52 -2.48 18.81 15.83
C LYS A 52 -3.70 18.60 16.75
N TYR A 53 -4.90 18.71 16.17
CA TYR A 53 -6.13 18.47 16.93
C TYR A 53 -6.24 17.01 17.40
N LEU A 54 -5.86 16.04 16.54
CA LEU A 54 -5.79 14.63 16.94
C LEU A 54 -4.84 14.42 18.13
N TYR A 55 -3.63 14.98 18.07
CA TYR A 55 -2.67 14.86 19.19
C TYR A 55 -3.14 15.55 20.46
N SER A 56 -3.95 16.62 20.38
CA SER A 56 -4.52 17.26 21.57
C SER A 56 -5.72 16.49 22.15
N SER A 57 -6.42 15.70 21.33
CA SER A 57 -7.62 14.97 21.72
C SER A 57 -7.34 13.54 22.23
N PHE A 58 -6.22 12.95 21.87
CA PHE A 58 -5.83 11.58 22.25
C PHE A 58 -4.48 11.60 22.96
N SER A 59 -4.51 11.49 24.30
CA SER A 59 -3.31 11.61 25.16
C SER A 59 -2.23 10.56 24.87
N ASN A 60 -2.64 9.38 24.38
CA ASN A 60 -1.75 8.26 24.09
C ASN A 60 -1.39 8.13 22.61
N LEU A 61 -1.72 9.13 21.77
CA LEU A 61 -1.49 9.07 20.34
C LEU A 61 0.00 9.10 20.01
N GLU A 62 0.48 8.03 19.38
CA GLU A 62 1.88 7.86 19.00
C GLU A 62 2.14 8.19 17.52
N ARG A 63 1.12 7.99 16.67
CA ARG A 63 1.29 8.11 15.23
C ARG A 63 -0.01 8.42 14.50
N VAL A 64 0.07 9.41 13.62
CA VAL A 64 -0.91 9.63 12.56
C VAL A 64 -0.34 9.14 11.24
N ALA A 65 -1.15 8.46 10.44
CA ALA A 65 -0.80 7.95 9.12
C ALA A 65 -1.87 8.32 8.08
N CYS A 66 -1.51 8.32 6.80
CA CYS A 66 -2.46 8.52 5.70
C CYS A 66 -2.04 7.76 4.45
N TYR A 67 -2.94 7.65 3.48
CA TYR A 67 -2.56 7.30 2.12
C TYR A 67 -1.77 8.43 1.46
N ALA A 68 -0.86 8.05 0.57
CA ALA A 68 -0.08 8.97 -0.25
C ALA A 68 -0.08 8.51 -1.70
N MET A 69 -0.37 9.42 -2.62
CA MET A 69 -0.17 9.19 -4.05
C MET A 69 1.18 9.78 -4.48
N PRO A 70 1.91 9.16 -5.44
CA PRO A 70 3.17 9.69 -5.93
C PRO A 70 3.06 11.15 -6.38
N LYS A 71 1.97 11.50 -7.08
CA LYS A 71 1.69 12.86 -7.54
C LYS A 71 1.66 13.86 -6.39
N ASN A 72 0.97 13.54 -5.30
CA ASN A 72 0.81 14.46 -4.17
C ASN A 72 2.13 14.69 -3.43
N LEU A 73 2.91 13.62 -3.25
CA LEU A 73 4.26 13.72 -2.66
C LEU A 73 5.18 14.61 -3.49
N LEU A 74 5.17 14.46 -4.82
CA LEU A 74 5.99 15.26 -5.71
C LEU A 74 5.55 16.72 -5.78
N GLN A 75 4.26 16.99 -5.60
CA GLN A 75 3.70 18.36 -5.64
C GLN A 75 3.90 19.15 -4.33
N LYS A 76 3.95 18.49 -3.17
CA LYS A 76 4.25 19.14 -1.89
C LYS A 76 5.67 19.68 -1.92
N SER A 77 5.88 20.90 -1.44
CA SER A 77 7.22 21.42 -1.23
C SER A 77 7.95 20.67 -0.11
N ASP A 78 9.28 20.74 -0.09
CA ASP A 78 10.06 20.14 0.99
C ASP A 78 9.70 20.78 2.34
N PHE A 79 9.49 22.09 2.36
CA PHE A 79 9.01 22.82 3.53
C PHE A 79 7.64 22.33 4.03
N ASP A 80 6.69 22.02 3.13
CA ASP A 80 5.41 21.46 3.51
C ASP A 80 5.54 20.06 4.12
N LEU A 81 6.42 19.24 3.55
CA LEU A 81 6.68 17.88 4.07
C LEU A 81 7.31 17.94 5.46
N ASP A 82 8.27 18.81 5.68
CA ASP A 82 8.89 19.03 6.99
C ASP A 82 7.85 19.47 8.03
N LYS A 83 7.01 20.46 7.70
CA LYS A 83 5.92 20.90 8.58
C LYS A 83 4.92 19.79 8.91
N LEU A 84 4.54 18.96 7.93
CA LEU A 84 3.66 17.82 8.16
C LEU A 84 4.31 16.79 9.09
N ARG A 85 5.61 16.54 8.90
CA ARG A 85 6.38 15.63 9.75
C ARG A 85 6.48 16.14 11.19
N GLU A 86 6.77 17.42 11.37
CA GLU A 86 6.82 18.11 12.66
C GLU A 86 5.44 18.12 13.36
N ALA A 87 4.36 18.27 12.60
CA ALA A 87 3.00 18.21 13.14
C ALA A 87 2.60 16.81 13.65
N GLY A 88 3.35 15.76 13.28
CA GLY A 88 3.12 14.40 13.75
C GLY A 88 2.60 13.42 12.69
N LEU A 89 2.55 13.81 11.39
CA LEU A 89 2.32 12.82 10.33
C LEU A 89 3.55 11.91 10.26
N GLY A 90 3.41 10.67 10.74
CA GLY A 90 4.57 9.79 10.92
C GLY A 90 4.75 8.77 9.81
N MET A 91 3.66 8.36 9.14
CA MET A 91 3.70 7.24 8.21
C MET A 91 2.80 7.47 7.01
N MET A 92 3.28 7.07 5.85
CA MET A 92 2.53 7.13 4.59
C MET A 92 2.37 5.75 3.97
N TYR A 93 1.16 5.47 3.50
CA TYR A 93 0.83 4.24 2.79
C TYR A 93 0.74 4.53 1.30
N LEU A 94 1.56 3.87 0.50
CA LEU A 94 1.66 4.11 -0.93
C LEU A 94 1.50 2.81 -1.73
N GLY A 95 0.48 2.76 -2.58
CA GLY A 95 0.33 1.68 -3.54
C GLY A 95 1.35 1.82 -4.66
N ILE A 96 2.31 0.91 -4.72
CA ILE A 96 3.20 0.73 -5.88
C ILE A 96 2.44 -0.02 -6.96
N GLU A 97 1.67 -1.02 -6.58
CA GLU A 97 0.93 -2.01 -7.34
C GLU A 97 1.86 -2.92 -8.15
N THR A 98 2.73 -2.36 -8.97
CA THR A 98 3.74 -3.03 -9.81
C THR A 98 4.90 -2.10 -10.09
N GLY A 99 6.08 -2.67 -10.36
CA GLY A 99 7.23 -1.93 -10.89
C GLY A 99 7.26 -1.82 -12.41
N ASN A 100 6.32 -2.46 -13.11
CA ASN A 100 6.29 -2.52 -14.57
C ASN A 100 5.45 -1.36 -15.15
N ASP A 101 6.09 -0.49 -15.94
CA ASP A 101 5.45 0.73 -16.46
C ASP A 101 4.30 0.43 -17.44
N ALA A 102 4.39 -0.65 -18.21
CA ALA A 102 3.29 -1.04 -19.12
C ALA A 102 2.03 -1.44 -18.32
N LEU A 103 2.19 -2.17 -17.23
CA LEU A 103 1.09 -2.51 -16.32
C LEU A 103 0.57 -1.30 -15.56
N LEU A 104 1.43 -0.40 -15.09
CA LEU A 104 1.01 0.86 -14.46
C LEU A 104 0.11 1.68 -15.40
N MET A 105 0.40 1.68 -16.69
CA MET A 105 -0.43 2.33 -17.71
C MET A 105 -1.76 1.59 -17.90
N LYS A 106 -1.75 0.25 -18.02
CA LYS A 106 -2.96 -0.58 -18.19
C LYS A 106 -3.95 -0.43 -17.02
N ILE A 107 -3.46 -0.33 -15.81
CA ILE A 107 -4.31 -0.12 -14.62
C ILE A 107 -4.63 1.36 -14.35
N THR A 108 -4.16 2.26 -15.19
CA THR A 108 -4.38 3.71 -15.04
C THR A 108 -3.88 4.24 -13.69
N LYS A 109 -2.68 3.80 -13.27
CA LYS A 109 -2.09 4.22 -11.98
C LYS A 109 -1.78 5.72 -11.94
N GLY A 110 -1.57 6.35 -13.09
CA GLY A 110 -1.24 7.77 -13.17
C GLY A 110 0.18 8.11 -12.69
N ALA A 111 1.06 7.10 -12.61
CA ALA A 111 2.47 7.27 -12.24
C ALA A 111 3.32 6.22 -12.97
N THR A 112 4.58 6.53 -13.19
CA THR A 112 5.60 5.59 -13.67
C THR A 112 6.40 5.01 -12.50
N SER A 113 7.08 3.89 -12.71
CA SER A 113 8.00 3.29 -11.72
C SER A 113 9.06 4.30 -11.24
N LYS A 114 9.61 5.10 -12.16
CA LYS A 114 10.52 6.21 -11.83
C LYS A 114 9.86 7.26 -10.95
N GLY A 115 8.63 7.69 -11.28
CA GLY A 115 7.88 8.66 -10.49
C GLY A 115 7.54 8.15 -9.10
N ILE A 116 7.18 6.87 -8.99
CA ILE A 116 6.95 6.19 -7.70
C ILE A 116 8.25 6.21 -6.87
N LEU A 117 9.38 5.84 -7.47
CA LEU A 117 10.68 5.85 -6.78
C LEU A 117 11.03 7.24 -6.27
N GLN A 118 10.90 8.26 -7.11
CA GLN A 118 11.20 9.66 -6.74
C GLN A 118 10.31 10.14 -5.59
N ALA A 119 9.00 9.85 -5.65
CA ALA A 119 8.05 10.20 -4.58
C ALA A 119 8.41 9.55 -3.24
N CYS A 120 8.74 8.26 -3.27
CA CYS A 120 9.13 7.53 -2.08
C CYS A 120 10.50 8.01 -1.53
N GLN A 121 11.46 8.29 -2.39
CA GLN A 121 12.76 8.85 -1.98
C GLN A 121 12.58 10.21 -1.30
N LYS A 122 11.72 11.07 -1.87
CA LYS A 122 11.37 12.36 -1.28
C LYS A 122 10.74 12.18 0.11
N ALA A 123 9.74 11.33 0.25
CA ALA A 123 9.14 11.06 1.57
C ALA A 123 10.15 10.55 2.60
N LYS A 124 11.07 9.66 2.20
CA LYS A 124 12.15 9.16 3.09
C LYS A 124 13.15 10.25 3.46
N ALA A 125 13.47 11.17 2.55
CA ALA A 125 14.36 12.31 2.85
C ALA A 125 13.79 13.21 3.96
N HIS A 126 12.44 13.28 4.07
CA HIS A 126 11.73 14.00 5.13
C HIS A 126 11.35 13.09 6.33
N ASN A 127 12.02 11.94 6.50
CA ASN A 127 11.86 11.04 7.65
C ASN A 127 10.46 10.44 7.84
N PHE A 128 9.67 10.30 6.76
CA PHE A 128 8.44 9.53 6.83
C PHE A 128 8.71 8.03 6.77
N VAL A 129 7.98 7.29 7.61
CA VAL A 129 7.92 5.82 7.50
C VAL A 129 7.05 5.47 6.30
N LEU A 130 7.53 4.59 5.42
CA LEU A 130 6.81 4.17 4.23
C LEU A 130 6.30 2.74 4.33
N SER A 131 4.98 2.58 4.14
CA SER A 131 4.34 1.30 3.91
C SER A 131 3.92 1.20 2.45
N CYS A 132 4.62 0.38 1.69
CA CYS A 132 4.34 0.19 0.27
C CYS A 132 3.51 -1.08 0.03
N MET A 133 2.63 -1.04 -0.98
CA MET A 133 1.77 -2.17 -1.34
C MET A 133 1.99 -2.55 -2.79
N VAL A 134 2.05 -3.86 -3.05
CA VAL A 134 2.13 -4.46 -4.39
C VAL A 134 0.96 -5.43 -4.57
N ILE A 135 0.51 -5.64 -5.81
CA ILE A 135 -0.64 -6.50 -6.09
C ILE A 135 -0.20 -7.70 -6.93
N LEU A 136 -0.15 -8.86 -6.30
CA LEU A 136 0.11 -10.12 -6.98
C LEU A 136 -1.04 -10.45 -7.94
N GLY A 137 -0.70 -11.01 -9.08
CA GLY A 137 -1.64 -11.36 -10.13
C GLY A 137 -2.08 -10.19 -11.03
N ILE A 138 -1.65 -8.95 -10.77
CA ILE A 138 -2.11 -7.79 -11.55
C ILE A 138 -1.71 -7.84 -13.03
N GLY A 139 -0.65 -8.57 -13.36
CA GLY A 139 -0.21 -8.80 -14.74
C GLY A 139 -0.93 -9.92 -15.46
N GLY A 140 -1.78 -10.68 -14.76
CA GLY A 140 -2.30 -11.95 -15.28
C GLY A 140 -1.15 -12.91 -15.62
N SER A 141 -1.47 -14.07 -16.22
CA SER A 141 -0.45 -15.06 -16.61
C SER A 141 0.51 -14.54 -17.68
N THR A 142 0.09 -13.58 -18.51
CA THR A 142 0.89 -13.04 -19.61
C THR A 142 2.08 -12.21 -19.12
N TYR A 143 1.91 -11.39 -18.09
CA TYR A 143 2.94 -10.46 -17.61
C TYR A 143 3.53 -10.84 -16.26
N THR A 144 3.22 -12.01 -15.73
CA THR A 144 3.61 -12.46 -14.39
C THR A 144 5.11 -12.28 -14.11
N LYS A 145 5.96 -12.70 -15.06
CA LYS A 145 7.43 -12.62 -14.92
C LYS A 145 7.92 -11.17 -14.90
N GLN A 146 7.53 -10.37 -15.91
CA GLN A 146 7.95 -8.98 -16.02
C GLN A 146 7.43 -8.15 -14.83
N HIS A 147 6.17 -8.39 -14.45
CA HIS A 147 5.57 -7.77 -13.28
C HIS A 147 6.45 -7.94 -12.04
N ILE A 148 6.80 -9.18 -11.71
CA ILE A 148 7.52 -9.47 -10.47
C ILE A 148 8.98 -9.03 -10.53
N ASP A 149 9.66 -9.22 -11.67
CA ASP A 149 11.06 -8.82 -11.83
C ASP A 149 11.23 -7.30 -11.68
N ASP A 150 10.36 -6.53 -12.34
CA ASP A 150 10.39 -5.07 -12.26
C ASP A 150 9.98 -4.57 -10.87
N THR A 151 9.00 -5.23 -10.24
CA THR A 151 8.56 -4.90 -8.88
C THR A 151 9.65 -5.18 -7.85
N ALA A 152 10.31 -6.33 -7.93
CA ALA A 152 11.41 -6.68 -7.03
C ALA A 152 12.59 -5.71 -7.17
N ARG A 153 12.89 -5.30 -8.41
CA ARG A 153 13.93 -4.29 -8.68
C ARG A 153 13.57 -2.94 -8.07
N LEU A 154 12.34 -2.46 -8.30
CA LEU A 154 11.86 -1.19 -7.74
C LEU A 154 11.90 -1.21 -6.21
N VAL A 155 11.36 -2.26 -5.58
CA VAL A 155 11.34 -2.42 -4.12
C VAL A 155 12.75 -2.50 -3.53
N SER A 156 13.69 -3.17 -4.22
CA SER A 156 15.08 -3.28 -3.78
C SER A 156 15.77 -1.92 -3.70
N VAL A 157 15.58 -1.08 -4.72
CA VAL A 157 16.14 0.29 -4.74
C VAL A 157 15.44 1.20 -3.74
N LEU A 158 14.12 1.10 -3.64
CA LEU A 158 13.30 1.92 -2.76
C LEU A 158 13.53 1.58 -1.29
N SER A 159 13.69 0.30 -0.95
CA SER A 159 13.87 -0.21 0.41
C SER A 159 12.85 0.41 1.39
N PRO A 160 11.54 0.16 1.24
CA PRO A 160 10.51 0.72 2.13
C PRO A 160 10.63 0.10 3.53
N ASP A 161 10.10 0.76 4.56
CA ASP A 161 10.07 0.21 5.91
C ASP A 161 9.13 -1.00 6.02
N TYR A 162 8.00 -0.92 5.30
CA TYR A 162 7.02 -1.99 5.20
C TYR A 162 6.68 -2.28 3.75
N LEU A 163 6.55 -3.56 3.41
CA LEU A 163 6.06 -4.03 2.12
C LEU A 163 4.92 -5.01 2.34
N ALA A 164 3.74 -4.66 1.83
CA ALA A 164 2.59 -5.56 1.79
C ALA A 164 2.39 -6.10 0.37
N ALA A 165 2.24 -7.41 0.24
CA ALA A 165 1.82 -8.07 -1.00
C ALA A 165 0.36 -8.53 -0.85
N LEU A 166 -0.53 -8.01 -1.69
CA LEU A 166 -1.95 -8.33 -1.73
C LEU A 166 -2.25 -9.11 -3.01
N ASN A 167 -3.26 -9.97 -2.99
CA ASN A 167 -3.72 -10.62 -4.22
C ASN A 167 -4.78 -9.77 -4.91
N LEU A 168 -4.70 -9.67 -6.23
CA LEU A 168 -5.73 -9.00 -7.03
C LEU A 168 -7.10 -9.66 -6.79
N GLN A 169 -8.08 -8.83 -6.45
CA GLN A 169 -9.49 -9.20 -6.40
C GLN A 169 -10.26 -8.26 -7.34
N LEU A 170 -10.93 -8.81 -8.32
CA LEU A 170 -11.78 -8.07 -9.24
C LEU A 170 -13.24 -8.31 -8.86
N GLU A 171 -13.82 -7.35 -8.16
CA GLU A 171 -15.25 -7.35 -7.87
C GLU A 171 -16.07 -7.15 -9.17
N ALA A 172 -17.28 -7.70 -9.23
CA ALA A 172 -18.15 -7.62 -10.41
C ALA A 172 -18.32 -6.18 -10.93
N GLY A 173 -18.44 -5.20 -10.03
CA GLY A 173 -18.63 -3.79 -10.40
C GLY A 173 -17.42 -3.09 -11.04
N ILE A 174 -16.21 -3.69 -10.96
CA ILE A 174 -15.00 -3.12 -11.57
C ILE A 174 -14.40 -3.99 -12.68
N TYR A 175 -14.90 -5.23 -12.80
CA TYR A 175 -14.36 -6.24 -13.72
C TYR A 175 -14.32 -5.75 -15.17
N GLU A 176 -15.46 -5.30 -15.70
CA GLU A 176 -15.58 -4.87 -17.10
C GLU A 176 -14.69 -3.65 -17.41
N GLU A 177 -14.62 -2.71 -16.47
CA GLU A 177 -13.74 -1.55 -16.65
C GLU A 177 -12.27 -1.94 -16.60
N PHE A 178 -11.90 -2.84 -15.69
CA PHE A 178 -10.55 -3.35 -15.62
C PHE A 178 -10.16 -4.01 -16.95
N MET A 179 -11.02 -4.90 -17.49
CA MET A 179 -10.79 -5.56 -18.78
C MET A 179 -10.65 -4.54 -19.92
N ARG A 180 -11.54 -3.57 -19.98
CA ARG A 180 -11.47 -2.50 -21.01
C ARG A 180 -10.19 -1.68 -20.92
N LYS A 181 -9.73 -1.33 -19.71
CA LYS A 181 -8.49 -0.56 -19.49
C LYS A 181 -7.25 -1.39 -19.74
N PHE A 182 -7.28 -2.66 -19.40
CA PHE A 182 -6.17 -3.58 -19.66
C PHE A 182 -5.87 -3.71 -21.15
N GLY A 183 -6.92 -3.57 -22.02
CA GLY A 183 -6.80 -3.36 -23.46
C GLY A 183 -6.47 -4.61 -24.28
N GLU A 184 -6.38 -5.79 -23.62
CA GLU A 184 -6.18 -7.11 -24.21
C GLU A 184 -6.73 -8.17 -23.25
N PRO A 185 -6.90 -9.43 -23.69
CA PRO A 185 -7.42 -10.48 -22.81
C PRO A 185 -6.55 -10.63 -21.56
N TYR A 186 -7.18 -10.41 -20.41
CA TYR A 186 -6.56 -10.66 -19.11
C TYR A 186 -6.88 -12.09 -18.67
N ILE A 187 -5.86 -12.90 -18.47
CA ILE A 187 -5.98 -14.27 -17.98
C ILE A 187 -5.59 -14.26 -16.50
N PRO A 188 -6.55 -14.44 -15.56
CA PRO A 188 -6.24 -14.46 -14.15
C PRO A 188 -5.23 -15.55 -13.79
N VAL A 189 -4.31 -15.23 -12.90
CA VAL A 189 -3.40 -16.22 -12.34
C VAL A 189 -4.13 -17.18 -11.38
N SER A 190 -3.71 -18.43 -11.36
CA SER A 190 -4.14 -19.43 -10.39
C SER A 190 -3.49 -19.18 -9.02
N ASP A 191 -3.99 -19.86 -7.98
CA ASP A 191 -3.41 -19.76 -6.64
C ASP A 191 -1.94 -20.24 -6.60
N TYR A 192 -1.59 -21.20 -7.45
CA TYR A 192 -0.20 -21.64 -7.62
C TYR A 192 0.68 -20.57 -8.26
N GLU A 193 0.21 -19.94 -9.32
CA GLU A 193 0.94 -18.85 -9.96
C GLU A 193 1.10 -17.66 -9.01
N VAL A 194 0.13 -17.39 -8.15
CA VAL A 194 0.27 -16.38 -7.07
C VAL A 194 1.39 -16.77 -6.09
N LEU A 195 1.50 -18.06 -5.72
CA LEU A 195 2.61 -18.53 -4.90
C LEU A 195 3.96 -18.43 -5.62
N ASP A 196 4.00 -18.68 -6.94
CA ASP A 196 5.18 -18.50 -7.78
C ASP A 196 5.61 -17.03 -7.85
N GLU A 197 4.66 -16.11 -8.03
CA GLU A 197 4.92 -14.67 -7.96
C GLU A 197 5.46 -14.25 -6.60
N LEU A 198 4.86 -14.74 -5.52
CA LEU A 198 5.29 -14.43 -4.15
C LEU A 198 6.69 -14.96 -3.86
N GLU A 199 6.97 -16.20 -4.24
CA GLU A 199 8.30 -16.81 -4.12
C GLU A 199 9.35 -16.02 -4.89
N ARG A 200 9.06 -15.70 -6.16
CA ARG A 200 9.94 -14.93 -7.02
C ARG A 200 10.19 -13.53 -6.46
N LEU A 201 9.16 -12.84 -6.00
CA LEU A 201 9.27 -11.52 -5.37
C LEU A 201 10.20 -11.56 -4.15
N VAL A 202 9.93 -12.47 -3.20
CA VAL A 202 10.73 -12.61 -1.98
C VAL A 202 12.18 -13.02 -2.26
N SER A 203 12.40 -13.90 -3.25
CA SER A 203 13.76 -14.34 -3.63
C SER A 203 14.60 -13.23 -4.24
N GLN A 204 13.99 -12.34 -5.03
CA GLN A 204 14.69 -11.32 -5.81
C GLN A 204 14.88 -9.99 -5.09
N ILE A 205 14.06 -9.65 -4.08
CA ILE A 205 14.24 -8.41 -3.32
C ILE A 205 15.62 -8.40 -2.67
N SER A 206 16.45 -7.43 -3.05
CA SER A 206 17.79 -7.21 -2.51
C SER A 206 17.87 -5.80 -1.91
N SER A 207 17.41 -5.67 -0.68
CA SER A 207 17.38 -4.39 0.04
C SER A 207 18.60 -4.24 0.94
N GLN A 208 19.15 -3.03 1.01
CA GLN A 208 20.21 -2.67 1.96
C GLN A 208 19.69 -2.43 3.39
N ARG A 209 18.38 -2.28 3.54
CA ARG A 209 17.71 -2.09 4.84
C ARG A 209 16.71 -3.21 5.06
N SER A 210 16.44 -3.49 6.31
CA SER A 210 15.37 -4.44 6.69
C SER A 210 14.00 -3.91 6.24
N ILE A 211 13.21 -4.80 5.63
CA ILE A 211 11.83 -4.54 5.20
C ILE A 211 10.89 -5.45 5.99
N VAL A 212 9.96 -4.88 6.72
CA VAL A 212 8.88 -5.66 7.34
C VAL A 212 7.92 -6.10 6.25
N PHE A 213 8.01 -7.36 5.86
CA PHE A 213 7.21 -7.96 4.79
C PHE A 213 5.92 -8.58 5.33
N ARG A 214 4.79 -8.36 4.63
CA ARG A 214 3.48 -8.92 4.97
C ARG A 214 2.74 -9.35 3.69
N ALA A 215 2.23 -10.58 3.70
CA ALA A 215 1.26 -11.12 2.74
C ALA A 215 0.12 -11.75 3.55
N ASN A 216 -0.54 -10.93 4.38
CA ASN A 216 -1.54 -11.35 5.36
C ASN A 216 -2.87 -10.58 5.23
N HIS A 217 -3.06 -9.88 4.13
CA HIS A 217 -4.34 -9.26 3.81
C HIS A 217 -5.43 -10.32 3.58
N ALA A 218 -6.70 -9.93 3.74
CA ALA A 218 -7.83 -10.84 3.55
C ALA A 218 -7.88 -11.47 2.15
N SER A 219 -7.36 -10.79 1.13
CA SER A 219 -7.25 -11.30 -0.25
C SER A 219 -6.20 -12.39 -0.46
N ASN A 220 -5.20 -12.53 0.43
CA ASN A 220 -4.10 -13.47 0.23
C ASN A 220 -4.55 -14.94 0.36
N VAL A 221 -3.91 -15.79 -0.44
CA VAL A 221 -4.12 -17.26 -0.43
C VAL A 221 -3.66 -17.89 0.87
N TYR A 222 -2.71 -17.27 1.57
CA TYR A 222 -2.20 -17.70 2.86
C TYR A 222 -1.66 -16.49 3.63
N SER A 223 -1.73 -16.52 4.94
CA SER A 223 -1.19 -15.43 5.78
C SER A 223 0.29 -15.67 6.07
N LEU A 224 1.15 -14.79 5.57
CA LEU A 224 2.60 -14.91 5.62
C LEU A 224 3.25 -13.58 5.97
N GLY A 225 4.36 -13.60 6.69
CA GLY A 225 5.12 -12.40 7.00
C GLY A 225 6.46 -12.68 7.64
N GLY A 226 7.29 -11.66 7.70
CA GLY A 226 8.63 -11.68 8.29
C GLY A 226 9.37 -10.39 8.00
N THR A 227 10.67 -10.40 8.27
CA THR A 227 11.58 -9.29 7.98
C THR A 227 12.58 -9.73 6.91
N LEU A 228 12.65 -9.00 5.80
CA LEU A 228 13.64 -9.26 4.74
C LEU A 228 14.89 -8.41 4.99
N PRO A 229 16.10 -8.99 4.76
CA PRO A 229 16.37 -10.31 4.20
C PRO A 229 16.37 -11.45 5.23
N ASP A 230 16.27 -11.18 6.53
CA ASP A 230 16.55 -12.15 7.61
C ASP A 230 15.66 -13.39 7.52
N ASP A 231 14.36 -13.21 7.35
CA ASP A 231 13.37 -14.27 7.27
C ASP A 231 13.23 -14.91 5.88
N ARG A 232 13.99 -14.49 4.87
CA ARG A 232 13.83 -14.95 3.48
C ARG A 232 13.78 -16.46 3.35
N LYS A 233 14.75 -17.16 3.91
CA LYS A 233 14.83 -18.63 3.82
C LYS A 233 13.59 -19.30 4.42
N ARG A 234 13.14 -18.83 5.58
CA ARG A 234 11.94 -19.32 6.25
C ARG A 234 10.68 -19.08 5.40
N ILE A 235 10.52 -17.88 4.85
CA ILE A 235 9.38 -17.51 4.00
C ILE A 235 9.34 -18.40 2.75
N LEU A 236 10.46 -18.57 2.05
CA LEU A 236 10.56 -19.41 0.85
C LEU A 236 10.24 -20.87 1.15
N SER A 237 10.73 -21.42 2.27
CA SER A 237 10.41 -22.79 2.71
C SER A 237 8.92 -22.99 2.99
N ILE A 238 8.24 -21.98 3.58
CA ILE A 238 6.79 -22.03 3.79
C ILE A 238 6.07 -22.06 2.44
N ILE A 239 6.44 -21.18 1.49
CA ILE A 239 5.81 -21.12 0.16
C ILE A 239 5.99 -22.45 -0.57
N GLU A 240 7.18 -23.05 -0.56
CA GLU A 240 7.44 -24.36 -1.13
C GLU A 240 6.54 -25.45 -0.49
N GLY A 241 6.40 -25.41 0.83
CA GLY A 241 5.50 -26.32 1.56
C GLY A 241 4.03 -26.14 1.15
N LEU A 242 3.57 -24.91 0.93
CA LEU A 242 2.20 -24.61 0.49
C LEU A 242 1.92 -25.13 -0.93
N LYS A 243 2.89 -25.03 -1.83
CA LYS A 243 2.77 -25.59 -3.19
C LYS A 243 2.55 -27.11 -3.19
N LYS A 244 3.07 -27.80 -2.19
CA LYS A 244 2.88 -29.26 -2.02
C LYS A 244 1.58 -29.63 -1.29
N ARG A 245 0.91 -28.66 -0.64
CA ARG A 245 -0.27 -28.86 0.20
C ARG A 245 -1.35 -27.80 -0.09
N PRO A 246 -2.02 -27.88 -1.25
CA PRO A 246 -3.02 -26.88 -1.66
C PRO A 246 -4.23 -26.78 -0.71
N GLU A 247 -4.50 -27.82 0.05
CA GLU A 247 -5.56 -27.85 1.06
C GLU A 247 -5.36 -26.84 2.20
N LEU A 248 -4.13 -26.33 2.38
CA LEU A 248 -3.81 -25.28 3.35
C LEU A 248 -4.11 -23.86 2.83
N LEU A 249 -4.38 -23.72 1.54
CA LEU A 249 -4.68 -22.41 0.95
C LEU A 249 -6.08 -21.97 1.33
N LYS A 250 -6.21 -20.69 1.64
CA LYS A 250 -7.50 -20.09 1.98
C LYS A 250 -8.45 -20.16 0.78
N PRO A 251 -9.63 -20.77 0.92
CA PRO A 251 -10.61 -20.86 -0.16
C PRO A 251 -11.00 -19.47 -0.69
N LYS A 252 -11.26 -19.36 -2.01
CA LYS A 252 -11.61 -18.08 -2.64
C LYS A 252 -12.80 -17.37 -1.98
N ILE A 253 -13.81 -18.14 -1.55
CA ILE A 253 -15.02 -17.61 -0.88
C ILE A 253 -14.72 -16.91 0.45
N LEU A 254 -13.60 -17.24 1.09
CA LEU A 254 -13.17 -16.63 2.36
C LEU A 254 -12.21 -15.46 2.17
N ARG A 255 -11.83 -15.14 0.92
CA ARG A 255 -10.99 -14.00 0.60
C ARG A 255 -11.87 -12.78 0.32
N ARG A 256 -11.67 -11.73 1.09
CA ARG A 256 -12.48 -10.49 0.99
C ARG A 256 -11.56 -9.27 0.94
N PHE A 257 -12.14 -8.14 0.52
CA PHE A 257 -11.57 -6.80 0.71
C PHE A 257 -11.99 -6.24 2.05
#